data_81de645d2209d1259f22970aa83d37a9
#
_entry.id   81de645d2209d1259f22970aa83d37a9
#
_cell.length_a   1.000
_cell.length_b   1.000
_cell.length_c   1.000
_cell.angle_alpha   90.00
_cell.angle_beta   90.00
_cell.angle_gamma   90.00
#
_symmetry.space_group_name_H-M   'P 1'
#
loop_
_entity.id
_entity.type
_entity.pdbx_description
1 polymer ?
#
loop_
_entity_poly.entity_id
_entity_poly.type
_entity_poly.pdbx_seq_one_letter_code
_entity_poly.pdbx_strand_id
1 'polypeptide(L)'
;VFLLQAQGRRRWQIAERFPPELRDGVELNVLESFEAEREWVLEPGDVLYLPPGIAHHGVALDTGMTWSLGMRAPSAADLFQAFGEWLAEQHAEGARYTDPPLEAHRDNTELDASAVARFGELAVGELDTNGPFTEFLGHFLSRYRLAHEPAPPEETTDESGLHAARAAGAVLQQNPWTRMLWIRINSQAAV
;
A
#
# COMPACT_ATOMS: atom_id res chain seq x y z
N VAL A 1 2.59 -9.58 -7.51
CA VAL A 1 2.74 -9.32 -8.96
C VAL A 1 1.68 -10.09 -9.73
N PHE A 2 1.18 -9.49 -10.81
CA PHE A 2 0.32 -10.17 -11.79
C PHE A 2 1.15 -10.45 -13.04
N LEU A 3 1.07 -11.68 -13.52
CA LEU A 3 1.76 -12.13 -14.72
C LEU A 3 0.69 -12.46 -15.77
N LEU A 4 0.55 -11.58 -16.77
CA LEU A 4 -0.38 -11.74 -17.87
C LEU A 4 0.35 -12.37 -19.06
N GLN A 5 -0.04 -13.55 -19.48
CA GLN A 5 0.47 -14.17 -20.68
C GLN A 5 -0.19 -13.52 -21.91
N ALA A 6 0.56 -12.66 -22.61
CA ALA A 6 0.04 -11.91 -23.75
C ALA A 6 0.19 -12.68 -25.07
N GLN A 7 1.26 -13.48 -25.21
CA GLN A 7 1.50 -14.27 -26.43
C GLN A 7 2.30 -15.52 -26.09
N GLY A 8 2.07 -16.62 -26.79
CA GLY A 8 2.77 -17.90 -26.59
C GLY A 8 2.46 -18.51 -25.25
N ARG A 9 3.15 -19.60 -24.91
CA ARG A 9 2.92 -20.36 -23.67
C ARG A 9 4.13 -20.30 -22.76
N ARG A 10 3.86 -20.20 -21.46
CA ARG A 10 4.89 -20.21 -20.43
C ARG A 10 4.50 -21.14 -19.28
N ARG A 11 5.43 -22.01 -18.89
CA ARG A 11 5.28 -22.83 -17.70
C ARG A 11 5.76 -22.03 -16.50
N TRP A 12 4.92 -21.91 -15.49
CA TRP A 12 5.21 -21.29 -14.22
C TRP A 12 5.20 -22.33 -13.11
N GLN A 13 6.27 -22.32 -12.32
CA GLN A 13 6.46 -23.12 -11.13
C GLN A 13 6.53 -22.21 -9.94
N ILE A 14 5.88 -22.58 -8.84
CA ILE A 14 5.89 -21.78 -7.60
C ILE A 14 6.15 -22.66 -6.38
N ALA A 15 6.70 -22.03 -5.32
CA ALA A 15 6.84 -22.61 -3.99
C ALA A 15 6.56 -21.55 -2.92
N GLU A 16 5.80 -21.94 -1.89
CA GLU A 16 5.54 -21.14 -0.69
C GLU A 16 6.64 -21.33 0.34
N ARG A 17 7.30 -22.48 0.31
CA ARG A 17 8.43 -22.83 1.18
C ARG A 17 9.66 -23.10 0.33
N PHE A 18 10.74 -22.42 0.62
CA PHE A 18 12.01 -22.57 -0.12
C PHE A 18 13.18 -22.18 0.77
N PRO A 19 14.37 -22.73 0.52
CA PRO A 19 15.61 -22.28 1.15
C PRO A 19 15.88 -20.81 0.79
N PRO A 20 16.27 -19.95 1.75
CA PRO A 20 16.44 -18.51 1.49
C PRO A 20 17.77 -18.15 0.81
N GLU A 21 18.62 -19.13 0.55
CA GLU A 21 19.95 -18.92 -0.01
C GLU A 21 19.82 -18.39 -1.44
N LEU A 22 20.51 -17.27 -1.69
CA LEU A 22 20.56 -16.61 -2.99
C LEU A 22 21.85 -17.00 -3.72
N ARG A 23 21.76 -17.06 -5.03
CA ARG A 23 22.90 -17.33 -5.91
C ARG A 23 23.86 -16.15 -5.90
N ASP A 24 25.12 -16.42 -5.59
CA ASP A 24 26.19 -15.41 -5.60
C ASP A 24 26.47 -14.89 -7.03
N GLY A 25 26.89 -13.63 -7.09
CA GLY A 25 27.38 -12.99 -8.32
C GLY A 25 26.29 -12.59 -9.33
N VAL A 26 25.01 -12.61 -8.94
CA VAL A 26 23.88 -12.09 -9.75
C VAL A 26 23.27 -10.88 -9.09
N GLU A 27 22.93 -9.85 -9.88
CA GLU A 27 22.29 -8.62 -9.37
C GLU A 27 20.84 -8.82 -8.93
N LEU A 28 20.20 -9.89 -9.40
CA LEU A 28 18.81 -10.22 -9.07
C LEU A 28 18.76 -11.21 -7.89
N ASN A 29 17.70 -11.14 -7.11
CA ASN A 29 17.42 -12.12 -6.06
C ASN A 29 17.00 -13.46 -6.68
N VAL A 30 17.97 -14.24 -7.10
CA VAL A 30 17.77 -15.58 -7.65
C VAL A 30 18.10 -16.60 -6.58
N LEU A 31 17.14 -17.44 -6.24
CA LEU A 31 17.38 -18.54 -5.31
C LEU A 31 18.43 -19.51 -5.88
N GLU A 32 19.28 -20.04 -5.02
CA GLU A 32 20.24 -21.07 -5.42
C GLU A 32 19.51 -22.32 -5.90
N SER A 33 18.46 -22.71 -5.18
CA SER A 33 17.58 -23.82 -5.54
C SER A 33 16.17 -23.60 -4.98
N PHE A 34 15.16 -24.18 -5.60
CA PHE A 34 13.84 -24.37 -5.01
C PHE A 34 13.14 -25.57 -5.63
N GLU A 35 12.29 -26.23 -4.87
CA GLU A 35 11.43 -27.31 -5.35
C GLU A 35 10.03 -26.78 -5.61
N ALA A 36 9.52 -27.00 -6.81
CA ALA A 36 8.18 -26.53 -7.19
C ALA A 36 7.09 -27.31 -6.43
N GLU A 37 6.23 -26.59 -5.73
CA GLU A 37 5.04 -27.16 -5.08
C GLU A 37 3.84 -27.24 -6.03
N ARG A 38 3.75 -26.29 -6.97
CA ARG A 38 2.69 -26.21 -7.99
C ARG A 38 3.26 -25.72 -9.32
N GLU A 39 2.59 -26.14 -10.38
CA GLU A 39 2.98 -25.80 -11.74
C GLU A 39 1.73 -25.55 -12.61
N TRP A 40 1.81 -24.57 -13.51
CA TRP A 40 0.81 -24.28 -14.54
C TRP A 40 1.48 -23.93 -15.85
N VAL A 41 0.81 -24.22 -16.94
CA VAL A 41 1.13 -23.67 -18.26
C VAL A 41 0.11 -22.59 -18.54
N LEU A 42 0.57 -21.35 -18.67
CA LEU A 42 -0.29 -20.21 -19.06
C LEU A 42 -0.29 -20.05 -20.56
N GLU A 43 -1.48 -19.81 -21.09
CA GLU A 43 -1.78 -19.51 -22.48
C GLU A 43 -2.17 -18.04 -22.66
N PRO A 44 -2.21 -17.49 -23.91
CA PRO A 44 -2.60 -16.11 -24.12
C PRO A 44 -3.97 -15.76 -23.50
N GLY A 45 -3.99 -14.72 -22.66
CA GLY A 45 -5.16 -14.28 -21.90
C GLY A 45 -5.18 -14.74 -20.43
N ASP A 46 -4.37 -15.74 -20.08
CA ASP A 46 -4.28 -16.19 -18.69
C ASP A 46 -3.52 -15.16 -17.82
N VAL A 47 -3.94 -15.09 -16.56
CA VAL A 47 -3.31 -14.23 -15.54
C VAL A 47 -2.96 -15.07 -14.30
N LEU A 48 -1.69 -15.04 -13.91
CA LEU A 48 -1.24 -15.62 -12.64
C LEU A 48 -0.97 -14.50 -11.63
N TYR A 49 -1.67 -14.51 -10.51
CA TYR A 49 -1.37 -13.65 -9.38
C TYR A 49 -0.44 -14.35 -8.40
N LEU A 50 0.67 -13.70 -8.10
CA LEU A 50 1.65 -14.13 -7.11
C LEU A 50 1.67 -13.14 -5.95
N PRO A 51 1.25 -13.56 -4.74
CA PRO A 51 1.44 -12.78 -3.52
C PRO A 51 2.93 -12.50 -3.24
N PRO A 52 3.24 -11.52 -2.37
CA PRO A 52 4.59 -11.34 -1.87
C PRO A 52 5.14 -12.60 -1.19
N GLY A 53 6.43 -12.85 -1.34
CA GLY A 53 7.11 -13.96 -0.68
C GLY A 53 6.94 -15.34 -1.35
N ILE A 54 6.34 -15.43 -2.52
CA ILE A 54 6.24 -16.66 -3.29
C ILE A 54 7.42 -16.79 -4.26
N ALA A 55 8.21 -17.83 -4.09
CA ALA A 55 9.25 -18.19 -5.07
C ALA A 55 8.58 -18.64 -6.37
N HIS A 56 9.12 -18.21 -7.51
CA HIS A 56 8.55 -18.53 -8.80
C HIS A 56 9.62 -18.63 -9.89
N HIS A 57 9.38 -19.52 -10.83
CA HIS A 57 10.25 -19.77 -11.98
C HIS A 57 9.40 -19.94 -13.25
N GLY A 58 9.67 -19.15 -14.26
CA GLY A 58 8.93 -19.16 -15.52
C GLY A 58 9.79 -19.58 -16.70
N VAL A 59 9.40 -20.63 -17.41
CA VAL A 59 10.06 -21.14 -18.61
C VAL A 59 9.16 -20.96 -19.82
N ALA A 60 9.62 -20.23 -20.83
CA ALA A 60 8.93 -20.12 -22.10
C ALA A 60 8.93 -21.50 -22.82
N LEU A 61 7.77 -21.93 -23.27
CA LEU A 61 7.61 -23.18 -24.03
C LEU A 61 7.66 -22.94 -25.53
N ASP A 62 7.34 -21.73 -25.94
CA ASP A 62 7.43 -21.27 -27.33
C ASP A 62 7.75 -19.75 -27.36
N THR A 63 7.83 -19.17 -28.55
CA THR A 63 8.02 -17.71 -28.69
C THR A 63 6.82 -17.00 -28.08
N GLY A 64 7.06 -16.12 -27.11
CA GLY A 64 5.97 -15.52 -26.36
C GLY A 64 6.33 -14.24 -25.61
N MET A 65 5.30 -13.62 -25.04
CA MET A 65 5.39 -12.41 -24.23
C MET A 65 4.55 -12.57 -22.97
N THR A 66 5.16 -12.26 -21.83
CA THR A 66 4.48 -12.14 -20.53
C THR A 66 4.63 -10.71 -20.02
N TRP A 67 3.55 -10.07 -19.65
CA TRP A 67 3.56 -8.78 -18.97
C TRP A 67 3.57 -9.00 -17.46
N SER A 68 4.49 -8.33 -16.80
CA SER A 68 4.58 -8.34 -15.34
C SER A 68 4.11 -6.99 -14.81
N LEU A 69 3.00 -7.02 -14.05
CA LEU A 69 2.47 -5.85 -13.38
C LEU A 69 2.75 -5.96 -11.88
N GLY A 70 3.78 -5.24 -11.46
CA GLY A 70 4.16 -5.17 -10.04
C GLY A 70 3.36 -4.12 -9.30
N MET A 71 2.67 -4.53 -8.24
CA MET A 71 2.07 -3.63 -7.26
C MET A 71 2.84 -3.77 -5.96
N ARG A 72 3.52 -2.71 -5.55
CA ARG A 72 4.26 -2.71 -4.29
C ARG A 72 3.37 -2.17 -3.19
N ALA A 73 3.02 -3.03 -2.23
CA ALA A 73 2.34 -2.60 -1.02
C ALA A 73 3.24 -1.65 -0.19
N PRO A 74 2.67 -0.69 0.55
CA PRO A 74 3.44 0.12 1.48
C PRO A 74 4.05 -0.75 2.57
N SER A 75 5.28 -0.44 2.96
CA SER A 75 5.90 -1.00 4.16
C SER A 75 5.36 -0.30 5.41
N ALA A 76 5.59 -0.88 6.60
CA ALA A 76 5.30 -0.21 7.85
C ALA A 76 6.06 1.13 7.97
N ALA A 77 7.31 1.18 7.48
CA ALA A 77 8.10 2.41 7.48
C ALA A 77 7.48 3.50 6.60
N ASP A 78 7.02 3.14 5.38
CA ASP A 78 6.32 4.07 4.49
C ASP A 78 5.05 4.63 5.16
N LEU A 79 4.29 3.76 5.86
CA LEU A 79 3.07 4.17 6.56
C LEU A 79 3.36 5.11 7.73
N PHE A 80 4.32 4.76 8.60
CA PHE A 80 4.64 5.59 9.77
C PHE A 80 5.22 6.94 9.39
N GLN A 81 6.09 6.97 8.38
CA GLN A 81 6.62 8.24 7.88
C GLN A 81 5.50 9.14 7.35
N ALA A 82 4.71 8.63 6.41
CA ALA A 82 3.63 9.39 5.79
C ALA A 82 2.55 9.80 6.81
N PHE A 83 2.24 8.93 7.79
CA PHE A 83 1.29 9.24 8.85
C PHE A 83 1.80 10.36 9.76
N GLY A 84 3.08 10.33 10.13
CA GLY A 84 3.70 11.38 10.94
C GLY A 84 3.69 12.75 10.24
N GLU A 85 3.98 12.78 8.93
CA GLU A 85 3.90 13.99 8.11
C GLU A 85 2.46 14.52 8.05
N TRP A 86 1.50 13.64 7.79
CA TRP A 86 0.08 13.99 7.75
C TRP A 86 -0.46 14.50 9.10
N LEU A 87 -0.07 13.87 10.23
CA LEU A 87 -0.43 14.35 11.56
C LEU A 87 0.12 15.74 11.83
N ALA A 88 1.37 16.01 11.44
CA ALA A 88 1.97 17.32 11.62
C ALA A 88 1.24 18.43 10.85
N GLU A 89 0.69 18.13 9.68
CA GLU A 89 -0.06 19.07 8.84
C GLU A 89 -1.49 19.29 9.33
N GLN A 90 -2.19 18.20 9.70
CA GLN A 90 -3.63 18.25 10.02
C GLN A 90 -3.90 18.43 11.51
N HIS A 91 -3.00 17.98 12.39
CA HIS A 91 -3.17 17.90 13.84
C HIS A 91 -1.98 18.51 14.59
N ALA A 92 -1.50 19.70 14.18
CA ALA A 92 -0.34 20.37 14.78
C ALA A 92 -0.47 20.58 16.30
N GLU A 93 -1.70 20.71 16.82
CA GLU A 93 -2.03 20.85 18.26
C GLU A 93 -2.38 19.48 18.90
N GLY A 94 -1.95 18.37 18.31
CA GLY A 94 -2.19 17.03 18.80
C GLY A 94 -1.63 16.75 20.21
N ALA A 95 -1.92 15.57 20.72
CA ALA A 95 -1.49 15.14 22.04
C ALA A 95 0.03 15.25 22.21
N ARG A 96 0.46 15.74 23.38
CA ARG A 96 1.88 15.88 23.75
C ARG A 96 2.21 14.99 24.91
N TYR A 97 3.45 14.55 24.95
CA TYR A 97 3.98 13.82 26.08
C TYR A 97 3.86 14.65 27.38
N THR A 98 3.46 13.97 28.44
CA THR A 98 3.46 14.52 29.80
C THR A 98 4.18 13.55 30.72
N ASP A 99 5.07 14.07 31.57
CA ASP A 99 5.82 13.25 32.50
C ASP A 99 4.88 12.46 33.44
N PRO A 100 5.16 11.18 33.68
CA PRO A 100 4.58 10.46 34.81
C PRO A 100 5.11 11.02 36.12
N PRO A 101 4.55 10.63 37.27
CA PRO A 101 5.18 10.92 38.56
C PRO A 101 6.59 10.34 38.56
N LEU A 102 7.60 11.20 38.55
CA LEU A 102 9.00 10.80 38.54
C LEU A 102 9.50 10.55 39.94
N GLU A 103 10.20 9.43 40.13
CA GLU A 103 11.00 9.18 41.31
C GLU A 103 12.45 9.65 41.10
N ALA A 104 13.14 10.01 42.17
CA ALA A 104 14.53 10.41 42.07
C ALA A 104 15.40 9.21 41.66
N HIS A 105 15.95 9.25 40.48
CA HIS A 105 16.86 8.23 39.95
C HIS A 105 18.31 8.51 40.39
N ARG A 106 19.07 7.43 40.58
CA ARG A 106 20.51 7.50 40.87
C ARG A 106 21.35 7.76 39.62
N ASP A 107 20.81 7.40 38.46
CA ASP A 107 21.45 7.55 37.15
C ASP A 107 20.56 8.39 36.21
N ASN A 108 21.02 9.57 35.85
CA ASN A 108 20.31 10.50 35.00
C ASN A 108 20.31 10.07 33.50
N THR A 109 21.01 9.00 33.17
CA THR A 109 21.07 8.42 31.83
C THR A 109 20.14 7.23 31.68
N GLU A 110 19.52 6.76 32.77
CA GLU A 110 18.53 5.69 32.73
C GLU A 110 17.20 6.21 32.15
N LEU A 111 16.69 5.54 31.12
CA LEU A 111 15.35 5.79 30.60
C LEU A 111 14.32 5.01 31.42
N ASP A 112 13.53 5.74 32.19
CA ASP A 112 12.52 5.15 33.07
C ASP A 112 11.47 4.35 32.29
N ALA A 113 11.14 3.15 32.78
CA ALA A 113 10.17 2.27 32.14
C ALA A 113 8.76 2.90 32.03
N SER A 114 8.38 3.74 32.99
CA SER A 114 7.09 4.47 32.97
C SER A 114 7.08 5.55 31.90
N ALA A 115 8.21 6.20 31.64
CA ALA A 115 8.34 7.15 30.54
C ALA A 115 8.25 6.42 29.19
N VAL A 116 8.92 5.27 29.03
CA VAL A 116 8.80 4.45 27.82
C VAL A 116 7.36 4.05 27.55
N ALA A 117 6.64 3.59 28.59
CA ALA A 117 5.23 3.22 28.47
C ALA A 117 4.36 4.42 28.01
N ARG A 118 4.60 5.61 28.59
CA ARG A 118 3.89 6.84 28.20
C ARG A 118 4.11 7.25 26.75
N PHE A 119 5.36 7.16 26.28
CA PHE A 119 5.64 7.39 24.86
C PHE A 119 4.95 6.36 23.95
N GLY A 120 4.90 5.09 24.39
CA GLY A 120 4.18 4.04 23.70
C GLY A 120 2.66 4.33 23.61
N GLU A 121 2.03 4.72 24.73
CA GLU A 121 0.62 5.10 24.79
C GLU A 121 0.33 6.28 23.87
N LEU A 122 1.18 7.31 23.87
CA LEU A 122 1.06 8.47 23.00
C LEU A 122 1.10 8.08 21.53
N ALA A 123 2.08 7.26 21.14
CA ALA A 123 2.23 6.81 19.76
C ALA A 123 1.08 5.92 19.29
N VAL A 124 0.61 5.00 20.15
CA VAL A 124 -0.50 4.08 19.82
C VAL A 124 -1.84 4.81 19.81
N GLY A 125 -2.02 5.84 20.63
CA GLY A 125 -3.26 6.61 20.69
C GLY A 125 -3.66 7.23 19.35
N GLU A 126 -2.70 7.62 18.54
CA GLU A 126 -2.95 8.18 17.21
C GLU A 126 -3.26 7.11 16.13
N LEU A 127 -3.04 5.84 16.45
CA LEU A 127 -3.32 4.71 15.54
C LEU A 127 -4.75 4.16 15.66
N ASP A 128 -5.65 4.91 16.29
CA ASP A 128 -7.05 4.48 16.41
C ASP A 128 -7.71 4.35 15.03
N THR A 129 -8.26 3.17 14.78
CA THR A 129 -8.97 2.85 13.52
C THR A 129 -10.32 3.57 13.37
N ASN A 130 -10.81 4.25 14.40
CA ASN A 130 -11.99 5.13 14.35
C ASN A 130 -11.60 6.62 14.37
N GLY A 131 -10.32 6.94 14.27
CA GLY A 131 -9.75 8.27 14.39
C GLY A 131 -8.90 8.69 13.19
N PRO A 132 -7.91 9.56 13.44
CA PRO A 132 -7.06 10.18 12.41
C PRO A 132 -6.38 9.18 11.48
N PHE A 133 -6.00 8.02 11.99
CA PHE A 133 -5.32 7.00 11.18
C PHE A 133 -6.18 6.48 10.02
N THR A 134 -7.49 6.33 10.23
CA THR A 134 -8.40 5.89 9.16
C THR A 134 -8.58 6.95 8.07
N GLU A 135 -8.69 8.21 8.45
CA GLU A 135 -8.74 9.32 7.51
C GLU A 135 -7.44 9.41 6.70
N PHE A 136 -6.30 9.35 7.39
CA PHE A 136 -5.00 9.26 6.75
C PHE A 136 -4.92 8.11 5.74
N LEU A 137 -5.38 6.90 6.08
CA LEU A 137 -5.33 5.76 5.16
C LEU A 137 -6.13 6.01 3.88
N GLY A 138 -7.27 6.68 3.96
CA GLY A 138 -8.04 7.10 2.80
C GLY A 138 -7.21 8.01 1.87
N HIS A 139 -6.62 9.05 2.41
CA HIS A 139 -5.74 9.96 1.68
C HIS A 139 -4.49 9.28 1.13
N PHE A 140 -3.80 8.52 1.97
CA PHE A 140 -2.56 7.85 1.61
C PHE A 140 -2.76 6.84 0.48
N LEU A 141 -3.72 5.92 0.62
CA LEU A 141 -3.94 4.86 -0.35
C LEU A 141 -4.54 5.37 -1.67
N SER A 142 -5.31 6.47 -1.65
CA SER A 142 -5.81 7.09 -2.87
C SER A 142 -4.70 7.69 -3.73
N ARG A 143 -3.60 8.12 -3.12
CA ARG A 143 -2.44 8.76 -3.78
C ARG A 143 -1.23 7.83 -3.91
N TYR A 144 -1.18 6.76 -3.12
CA TYR A 144 -0.01 5.90 -3.06
C TYR A 144 0.35 5.32 -4.43
N ARG A 145 1.52 5.69 -4.93
CA ARG A 145 2.08 5.25 -6.21
C ARG A 145 1.10 5.39 -7.39
N LEU A 146 0.38 6.49 -7.46
CA LEU A 146 -0.33 6.85 -8.67
C LEU A 146 0.68 7.01 -9.81
N ALA A 147 0.37 6.41 -10.97
CA ALA A 147 1.19 6.56 -12.17
C ALA A 147 1.16 7.99 -12.70
N HIS A 148 0.02 8.66 -12.53
CA HIS A 148 -0.19 10.06 -12.90
C HIS A 148 -1.06 10.73 -11.85
N GLU A 149 -0.74 11.96 -11.50
CA GLU A 149 -1.63 12.80 -10.71
C GLU A 149 -2.81 13.26 -11.60
N PRO A 150 -4.03 13.23 -11.06
CA PRO A 150 -5.17 13.79 -11.79
C PRO A 150 -4.93 15.28 -12.02
N ALA A 151 -4.85 15.70 -13.28
CA ALA A 151 -4.82 17.10 -13.59
C ALA A 151 -6.20 17.71 -13.34
N PRO A 152 -6.29 18.93 -12.78
CA PRO A 152 -7.55 19.65 -12.71
C PRO A 152 -8.06 19.87 -14.15
N PRO A 153 -9.39 19.90 -14.37
CA PRO A 153 -9.95 20.22 -15.66
C PRO A 153 -9.54 21.64 -16.09
N GLU A 154 -9.39 21.84 -17.41
CA GLU A 154 -9.09 23.17 -17.97
C GLU A 154 -10.17 24.22 -17.61
N GLU A 155 -11.43 23.76 -17.58
CA GLU A 155 -12.56 24.57 -17.14
C GLU A 155 -13.15 23.98 -15.87
N THR A 156 -13.25 24.78 -14.82
CA THR A 156 -13.93 24.41 -13.58
C THR A 156 -15.37 24.87 -13.63
N THR A 157 -16.27 24.06 -13.08
CA THR A 157 -17.68 24.43 -12.93
C THR A 157 -18.02 24.53 -11.44
N ASP A 158 -18.90 25.45 -11.10
CA ASP A 158 -19.46 25.55 -9.75
C ASP A 158 -20.63 24.57 -9.56
N GLU A 159 -21.21 24.56 -8.37
CA GLU A 159 -22.35 23.69 -8.04
C GLU A 159 -23.55 23.95 -8.96
N SER A 160 -23.82 25.24 -9.30
CA SER A 160 -24.94 25.61 -10.17
C SER A 160 -24.75 25.11 -11.59
N GLY A 161 -23.53 25.23 -12.12
CA GLY A 161 -23.15 24.72 -13.42
C GLY A 161 -23.22 23.19 -13.48
N LEU A 162 -22.82 22.50 -12.42
CA LEU A 162 -22.95 21.03 -12.32
C LEU A 162 -24.42 20.60 -12.37
N HIS A 163 -25.29 21.27 -11.61
CA HIS A 163 -26.72 20.98 -11.62
C HIS A 163 -27.36 21.25 -12.97
N ALA A 164 -27.00 22.37 -13.64
CA ALA A 164 -27.49 22.70 -14.98
C ALA A 164 -27.04 21.66 -16.02
N ALA A 165 -25.78 21.24 -15.99
CA ALA A 165 -25.26 20.22 -16.90
C ALA A 165 -25.98 18.87 -16.71
N ARG A 166 -26.23 18.44 -15.47
CA ARG A 166 -26.99 17.23 -15.18
C ARG A 166 -28.43 17.32 -15.66
N ALA A 167 -29.09 18.47 -15.45
CA ALA A 167 -30.43 18.70 -15.94
C ALA A 167 -30.51 18.66 -17.48
N ALA A 168 -29.43 19.06 -18.16
CA ALA A 168 -29.28 18.95 -19.63
C ALA A 168 -28.90 17.53 -20.11
N GLY A 169 -28.79 16.54 -19.22
CA GLY A 169 -28.51 15.15 -19.56
C GLY A 169 -27.01 14.76 -19.49
N ALA A 170 -26.16 15.61 -18.96
CA ALA A 170 -24.75 15.24 -18.77
C ALA A 170 -24.61 14.11 -17.73
N VAL A 171 -23.71 13.17 -18.00
CA VAL A 171 -23.38 12.05 -17.15
C VAL A 171 -22.02 12.29 -16.49
N LEU A 172 -21.95 12.11 -15.17
CA LEU A 172 -20.69 12.16 -14.44
C LEU A 172 -19.82 10.95 -14.83
N GLN A 173 -18.60 11.22 -15.22
CA GLN A 173 -17.61 10.19 -15.51
C GLN A 173 -16.45 10.35 -14.54
N GLN A 174 -16.00 9.23 -13.99
CA GLN A 174 -14.78 9.22 -13.18
C GLN A 174 -13.57 9.53 -14.07
N ASN A 175 -12.72 10.48 -13.62
CA ASN A 175 -11.43 10.69 -14.27
C ASN A 175 -10.63 9.37 -14.18
N PRO A 176 -10.11 8.83 -15.30
CA PRO A 176 -9.41 7.56 -15.33
C PRO A 176 -8.13 7.54 -14.46
N TRP A 177 -7.59 8.72 -14.13
CA TRP A 177 -6.42 8.86 -13.27
C TRP A 177 -6.76 9.04 -11.79
N THR A 178 -8.05 9.11 -11.44
CA THR A 178 -8.52 9.26 -10.05
C THR A 178 -8.77 7.89 -9.43
N ARG A 179 -8.20 7.65 -8.27
CA ARG A 179 -8.50 6.49 -7.43
C ARG A 179 -9.47 6.92 -6.34
N MET A 180 -10.68 6.39 -6.38
CA MET A 180 -11.67 6.59 -5.32
C MET A 180 -11.63 5.42 -4.36
N LEU A 181 -11.56 5.71 -3.08
CA LEU A 181 -11.60 4.73 -2.00
C LEU A 181 -12.77 5.08 -1.07
N TRP A 182 -13.33 4.07 -0.48
CA TRP A 182 -14.33 4.23 0.58
C TRP A 182 -14.05 3.21 1.68
N ILE A 183 -14.39 3.55 2.91
CA ILE A 183 -14.27 2.67 4.06
C ILE A 183 -15.60 2.59 4.79
N ARG A 184 -15.90 1.45 5.37
CA ARG A 184 -17.08 1.28 6.22
C ARG A 184 -16.66 1.35 7.69
N ILE A 185 -17.07 2.40 8.37
CA ILE A 185 -16.83 2.60 9.80
C ILE A 185 -18.17 2.35 10.52
N ASN A 186 -18.20 1.42 11.48
CA ASN A 186 -19.40 1.10 12.28
C ASN A 186 -20.67 0.90 11.42
N SER A 187 -20.56 0.15 10.32
CA SER A 187 -21.64 -0.13 9.36
C SER A 187 -22.10 1.08 8.53
N GLN A 188 -21.48 2.24 8.66
CA GLN A 188 -21.70 3.41 7.79
C GLN A 188 -20.56 3.55 6.79
N ALA A 189 -20.87 3.94 5.55
CA ALA A 189 -19.87 4.24 4.55
C ALA A 189 -19.35 5.66 4.78
N ALA A 190 -18.02 5.83 4.83
CA ALA A 190 -17.33 7.10 4.78
C ALA A 190 -16.52 7.18 3.46
N VAL A 191 -16.52 8.34 2.81
CA VAL A 191 -15.84 8.61 1.53
C VAL A 191 -14.70 9.58 1.77
#